data_9440f8a6937c519e1005b5b0f24e89c2
#
_entry.id   9440f8a6937c519e1005b5b0f24e89c2
#
_cell.length_a   1.000
_cell.length_b   1.000
_cell.length_c   1.000
_cell.angle_alpha   90.00
_cell.angle_beta   90.00
_cell.angle_gamma   90.00
#
_symmetry.space_group_name_H-M   'P 1'
#
loop_
_entity.id
_entity.type
_entity.pdbx_description
1 polymer ?
#
loop_
_entity_poly.entity_id
_entity_poly.type
_entity_poly.pdbx_seq_one_letter_code
_entity_poly.pdbx_strand_id
1 'polypeptide(L)'
;MHEITHNKKAIAIALFAILLGGCKGGSGGSLGGDNGGVSPNPGPTPNPDPLPIVSKINIPSSISFVEPINGSETQYIQLTLSEALKSDLTLYITTSDINARSSGKFKNYTAKVSEPFTIVAGETQVKLPLSVSNNKYFENDVSLTYSISGPIRSDYTIERGQSTVTLSDIDGEPHISFEKLNRTLLEGESDTFSISVTHPSSLPISVTLEQSGTVNQNDFTDTLTPEKTVTILKDELSVTFGVTATKDDISEGAEKLIYTLTNPNNVTIDEQHKALTIYIPGDKRFNDTGFVTRYDGNNFNNANPQAEYPNQDADFGLDTDPDINHEDGRYGFSYSKFDRHGNSIELGNPNYYCIRDNRTGVMIERKLEPVTLPSQKDINDELTKYENDSDGYVRNALYPYTDESSKWRSASHTYTWFNPDSKTNADNEGAKEEEMQSAIPIDITCSYPIENSKDKRCDTAGYLSNLNQFAICGITDWRLPTPNEARALLDLNNDISAGEPQKKFLTFTQNQTIFTGSTSADRPGSAWCMDTHTGQMKLCVKNIHQSIIAVSGGKE
;
A
#
# COMPACT_ATOMS: atom_id res chain seq x y z
N MET A 1 -21.98 29.71 33.74
CA MET A 1 -23.44 29.88 33.85
C MET A 1 -24.03 30.01 32.48
N HIS A 2 -24.91 29.10 32.18
CA HIS A 2 -25.80 28.83 31.03
C HIS A 2 -25.36 27.54 30.33
N GLU A 3 -25.91 26.62 30.66
CA GLU A 3 -27.09 25.71 30.49
C GLU A 3 -27.09 24.96 29.18
N ILE A 4 -26.95 23.68 29.39
CA ILE A 4 -27.01 22.57 28.43
C ILE A 4 -28.50 22.24 28.18
N THR A 5 -28.93 22.23 26.95
CA THR A 5 -30.22 21.60 26.57
C THR A 5 -29.99 20.38 25.71
N HIS A 6 -30.26 19.24 26.32
CA HIS A 6 -30.39 17.94 25.64
C HIS A 6 -31.72 17.88 24.89
N ASN A 7 -31.69 17.52 23.61
CA ASN A 7 -32.87 17.14 22.85
C ASN A 7 -32.84 15.65 22.55
N LYS A 8 -33.53 14.88 23.37
CA LYS A 8 -33.83 13.44 23.11
C LYS A 8 -35.04 13.38 22.20
N LYS A 9 -34.88 12.86 20.99
CA LYS A 9 -36.01 12.39 20.15
C LYS A 9 -36.34 10.96 20.52
N ALA A 10 -37.52 10.77 21.10
CA ALA A 10 -38.11 9.49 21.38
C ALA A 10 -38.70 8.88 20.10
N ILE A 11 -38.37 7.61 19.87
CA ILE A 11 -38.99 6.78 18.83
C ILE A 11 -40.24 6.12 19.46
N ALA A 12 -41.40 6.41 18.92
CA ALA A 12 -42.66 5.81 19.30
C ALA A 12 -42.81 4.45 18.58
N ILE A 13 -42.88 3.39 19.38
CA ILE A 13 -43.28 2.05 18.91
C ILE A 13 -44.81 1.97 18.98
N ALA A 14 -45.48 1.84 17.84
CA ALA A 14 -46.91 1.59 17.76
C ALA A 14 -47.16 0.08 17.90
N LEU A 15 -47.73 -0.33 19.04
CA LEU A 15 -48.27 -1.64 19.26
C LEU A 15 -49.72 -1.69 18.70
N PHE A 16 -49.99 -2.54 17.72
CA PHE A 16 -51.36 -2.85 17.30
C PHE A 16 -51.84 -4.08 18.07
N ALA A 17 -52.79 -3.85 19.00
CA ALA A 17 -53.52 -4.88 19.69
C ALA A 17 -54.79 -5.19 18.89
N ILE A 18 -54.95 -6.44 18.46
CA ILE A 18 -56.21 -6.92 17.87
C ILE A 18 -57.07 -7.52 18.99
N LEU A 19 -58.21 -6.89 19.21
CA LEU A 19 -59.27 -7.32 20.13
C LEU A 19 -60.00 -8.53 19.55
N LEU A 20 -60.08 -9.59 20.35
CA LEU A 20 -61.02 -10.70 20.20
C LEU A 20 -62.41 -10.27 20.74
N GLY A 21 -63.38 -10.17 19.86
CA GLY A 21 -64.76 -9.99 20.21
C GLY A 21 -65.53 -11.34 20.24
N GLY A 22 -65.81 -11.78 21.43
CA GLY A 22 -66.73 -12.92 21.62
C GLY A 22 -68.17 -12.44 21.59
N CYS A 23 -69.06 -13.22 21.02
CA CYS A 23 -70.48 -13.11 21.25
C CYS A 23 -71.06 -14.41 21.81
N LYS A 24 -71.61 -14.25 22.95
CA LYS A 24 -72.39 -15.24 23.71
C LYS A 24 -73.88 -14.98 23.51
N GLY A 25 -74.70 -16.07 23.58
CA GLY A 25 -76.08 -16.03 23.92
C GLY A 25 -77.01 -16.55 22.82
N GLY A 26 -77.98 -17.31 23.08
CA GLY A 26 -78.60 -17.88 24.24
C GLY A 26 -79.84 -18.64 23.82
N SER A 27 -80.02 -19.62 24.53
CA SER A 27 -81.12 -20.37 25.05
C SER A 27 -82.55 -20.22 24.54
N GLY A 28 -83.22 -21.35 24.53
CA GLY A 28 -84.62 -21.57 24.79
C GLY A 28 -85.31 -22.34 23.69
N GLY A 29 -85.92 -23.42 23.91
CA GLY A 29 -86.78 -24.09 24.82
C GLY A 29 -87.78 -24.93 24.01
N SER A 30 -87.85 -26.15 24.28
CA SER A 30 -88.84 -26.98 24.89
C SER A 30 -90.08 -27.43 24.10
N LEU A 31 -90.31 -28.75 24.29
CA LEU A 31 -91.55 -29.49 24.18
C LEU A 31 -91.98 -29.94 22.78
N GLY A 32 -92.18 -31.17 22.47
CA GLY A 32 -92.69 -32.32 23.12
C GLY A 32 -93.41 -33.16 22.08
N GLY A 33 -93.52 -34.46 22.24
CA GLY A 33 -94.52 -35.28 21.61
C GLY A 33 -94.02 -36.54 20.92
N ASP A 34 -94.36 -37.62 21.62
CA ASP A 34 -94.34 -39.03 21.25
C ASP A 34 -94.81 -39.37 19.83
N ASN A 35 -94.19 -40.32 19.18
CA ASN A 35 -94.77 -41.62 18.91
C ASN A 35 -93.82 -42.52 18.10
N GLY A 36 -93.87 -43.78 18.49
CA GLY A 36 -93.10 -44.89 18.04
C GLY A 36 -93.20 -45.28 16.58
N GLY A 37 -92.16 -45.78 16.10
CA GLY A 37 -92.01 -46.45 14.82
C GLY A 37 -90.66 -47.15 14.74
N VAL A 38 -90.68 -48.47 14.92
CA VAL A 38 -89.54 -49.35 14.75
C VAL A 38 -89.14 -49.33 13.27
N SER A 39 -88.00 -48.83 12.96
CA SER A 39 -87.36 -48.88 11.63
C SER A 39 -86.05 -49.66 11.70
N PRO A 40 -85.71 -50.43 10.67
CA PRO A 40 -84.61 -51.38 10.72
C PRO A 40 -83.28 -50.67 10.76
N ASN A 41 -82.32 -51.26 11.49
CA ASN A 41 -80.92 -50.88 11.68
C ASN A 41 -80.25 -50.57 10.33
N PRO A 42 -79.76 -49.35 10.07
CA PRO A 42 -78.93 -49.07 8.91
C PRO A 42 -77.55 -49.71 9.13
N GLY A 43 -77.15 -50.45 8.10
CA GLY A 43 -75.79 -51.04 8.07
C GLY A 43 -74.68 -49.99 8.32
N PRO A 44 -73.46 -50.42 8.61
CA PRO A 44 -72.36 -49.51 8.93
C PRO A 44 -72.12 -48.53 7.77
N THR A 45 -72.28 -47.26 8.06
CA THR A 45 -71.87 -46.20 7.14
C THR A 45 -70.41 -46.41 6.75
N PRO A 46 -70.03 -46.33 5.45
CA PRO A 46 -68.65 -46.37 5.05
C PRO A 46 -67.91 -45.27 5.79
N ASN A 47 -66.78 -45.64 6.40
CA ASN A 47 -65.84 -44.67 6.99
C ASN A 47 -65.54 -43.66 5.88
N PRO A 48 -65.67 -42.32 6.10
CA PRO A 48 -65.34 -41.38 5.06
C PRO A 48 -63.86 -41.63 4.66
N ASP A 49 -63.66 -41.75 3.37
CA ASP A 49 -62.32 -41.87 2.83
C ASP A 49 -61.41 -40.84 3.51
N PRO A 50 -60.22 -41.20 3.98
CA PRO A 50 -59.28 -40.23 4.57
C PRO A 50 -59.11 -39.11 3.58
N LEU A 51 -59.31 -37.87 4.04
CA LEU A 51 -59.03 -36.65 3.24
C LEU A 51 -57.68 -36.77 2.56
N PRO A 52 -57.58 -36.42 1.29
CA PRO A 52 -56.30 -36.52 0.59
C PRO A 52 -55.21 -35.73 1.35
N ILE A 53 -54.15 -36.41 1.69
CA ILE A 53 -53.00 -35.78 2.35
C ILE A 53 -52.38 -34.86 1.32
N VAL A 54 -52.43 -33.54 1.60
CA VAL A 54 -51.80 -32.50 0.79
C VAL A 54 -50.41 -32.22 1.34
N SER A 55 -49.38 -32.54 0.58
CA SER A 55 -48.00 -32.27 0.98
C SER A 55 -47.71 -30.77 1.02
N LYS A 56 -47.10 -30.28 2.10
CA LYS A 56 -46.70 -28.89 2.27
C LYS A 56 -45.23 -28.73 1.92
N ILE A 57 -44.96 -27.90 0.93
CA ILE A 57 -43.61 -27.63 0.44
C ILE A 57 -43.10 -26.31 1.06
N ASN A 58 -41.91 -26.37 1.64
CA ASN A 58 -41.28 -25.25 2.31
C ASN A 58 -39.79 -25.13 1.96
N ILE A 59 -39.34 -23.90 1.75
CA ILE A 59 -37.93 -23.55 1.83
C ILE A 59 -37.69 -22.61 3.05
N PRO A 60 -36.49 -22.48 3.59
CA PRO A 60 -36.19 -21.53 4.68
C PRO A 60 -36.65 -20.11 4.33
N SER A 61 -37.16 -19.34 5.29
CA SER A 61 -37.52 -17.93 5.07
C SER A 61 -36.30 -17.06 4.78
N SER A 62 -35.18 -17.44 5.37
CA SER A 62 -33.89 -16.81 5.16
C SER A 62 -32.74 -17.81 5.29
N ILE A 63 -31.66 -17.57 4.58
CA ILE A 63 -30.42 -18.35 4.64
C ILE A 63 -29.25 -17.45 4.33
N SER A 64 -28.09 -17.74 4.90
CA SER A 64 -26.85 -17.01 4.61
C SER A 64 -25.80 -17.96 4.04
N PHE A 65 -25.06 -17.50 3.05
CA PHE A 65 -23.88 -18.14 2.50
C PHE A 65 -22.73 -17.15 2.53
N VAL A 66 -21.51 -17.68 2.62
CA VAL A 66 -20.29 -16.91 2.46
C VAL A 66 -19.83 -17.07 1.02
N GLU A 67 -19.31 -16.02 0.44
CA GLU A 67 -18.68 -16.09 -0.88
C GLU A 67 -17.52 -17.09 -0.91
N PRO A 68 -17.28 -17.80 -2.02
CA PRO A 68 -16.14 -18.71 -2.12
C PRO A 68 -14.84 -17.91 -2.18
N ILE A 69 -13.72 -18.50 -1.73
CA ILE A 69 -12.39 -17.84 -1.79
C ILE A 69 -12.01 -17.45 -3.22
N ASN A 70 -12.39 -18.24 -4.20
CA ASN A 70 -12.10 -17.98 -5.62
C ASN A 70 -13.22 -18.46 -6.53
N GLY A 71 -13.51 -17.67 -7.56
CA GLY A 71 -14.43 -18.03 -8.63
C GLY A 71 -15.87 -18.20 -8.16
N SER A 72 -16.49 -19.31 -8.51
CA SER A 72 -17.89 -19.58 -8.17
C SER A 72 -18.06 -20.98 -7.59
N GLU A 73 -18.91 -21.11 -6.59
CA GLU A 73 -19.26 -22.37 -5.94
C GLU A 73 -20.77 -22.55 -5.87
N THR A 74 -21.23 -23.81 -5.97
CA THR A 74 -22.64 -24.11 -5.82
C THR A 74 -23.00 -24.37 -4.35
N GLN A 75 -23.83 -23.50 -3.79
CA GLN A 75 -24.46 -23.63 -2.50
C GLN A 75 -25.83 -24.24 -2.63
N TYR A 76 -26.39 -24.81 -1.54
CA TYR A 76 -27.63 -25.54 -1.59
C TYR A 76 -28.61 -25.02 -0.56
N ILE A 77 -29.84 -24.74 -1.03
CA ILE A 77 -31.02 -24.40 -0.18
C ILE A 77 -31.82 -25.66 0.02
N GLN A 78 -32.13 -26.03 1.27
CA GLN A 78 -32.89 -27.22 1.58
C GLN A 78 -34.38 -26.96 1.38
N LEU A 79 -35.02 -27.70 0.47
CA LEU A 79 -36.45 -27.78 0.33
C LEU A 79 -36.97 -28.99 1.13
N THR A 80 -38.07 -28.83 1.86
CA THR A 80 -38.69 -29.88 2.65
C THR A 80 -40.15 -30.06 2.26
N LEU A 81 -40.61 -31.31 2.29
CA LEU A 81 -42.02 -31.69 2.15
C LEU A 81 -42.53 -32.30 3.46
N SER A 82 -43.77 -31.99 3.85
CA SER A 82 -44.37 -32.61 5.03
C SER A 82 -44.63 -34.10 4.82
N GLU A 83 -44.93 -34.50 3.58
CA GLU A 83 -45.17 -35.87 3.17
C GLU A 83 -44.60 -36.10 1.77
N ALA A 84 -44.18 -37.33 1.50
CA ALA A 84 -43.67 -37.73 0.19
C ALA A 84 -44.77 -37.74 -0.88
N LEU A 85 -44.46 -37.22 -2.07
CA LEU A 85 -45.36 -37.27 -3.22
C LEU A 85 -45.39 -38.68 -3.85
N LYS A 86 -46.51 -39.06 -4.40
CA LYS A 86 -46.68 -40.38 -5.09
C LYS A 86 -46.18 -40.36 -6.55
N SER A 87 -45.96 -39.19 -7.11
CA SER A 87 -45.43 -38.98 -8.47
C SER A 87 -44.48 -37.82 -8.50
N ASP A 88 -43.60 -37.81 -9.47
CA ASP A 88 -42.64 -36.73 -9.69
C ASP A 88 -43.35 -35.38 -9.84
N LEU A 89 -42.73 -34.33 -9.30
CA LEU A 89 -43.20 -32.96 -9.39
C LEU A 89 -42.07 -32.05 -9.92
N THR A 90 -42.33 -31.43 -11.08
CA THR A 90 -41.41 -30.39 -11.60
C THR A 90 -41.86 -29.03 -11.07
N LEU A 91 -40.96 -28.36 -10.36
CA LEU A 91 -41.06 -26.98 -9.93
C LEU A 91 -40.00 -26.11 -10.67
N TYR A 92 -40.12 -24.81 -10.52
CA TYR A 92 -39.25 -23.84 -11.19
C TYR A 92 -38.63 -22.91 -10.19
N ILE A 93 -37.30 -22.68 -10.32
CA ILE A 93 -36.55 -21.75 -9.53
C ILE A 93 -36.43 -20.42 -10.26
N THR A 94 -36.67 -19.33 -9.55
CA THR A 94 -36.40 -17.97 -10.02
C THR A 94 -35.64 -17.20 -8.93
N THR A 95 -34.61 -16.46 -9.33
CA THR A 95 -33.89 -15.54 -8.44
C THR A 95 -34.11 -14.11 -8.88
N SER A 96 -34.09 -13.17 -7.94
CA SER A 96 -34.11 -11.73 -8.24
C SER A 96 -33.23 -10.96 -7.27
N ASP A 97 -32.57 -9.91 -7.81
CA ASP A 97 -31.69 -9.03 -7.04
C ASP A 97 -32.52 -8.25 -6.00
N ILE A 98 -32.04 -8.16 -4.77
CA ILE A 98 -32.40 -7.13 -3.79
C ILE A 98 -31.34 -6.05 -3.84
N ASN A 99 -30.14 -6.36 -3.36
CA ASN A 99 -28.91 -5.57 -3.52
C ASN A 99 -27.72 -6.44 -3.99
N ALA A 100 -27.82 -7.78 -3.93
CA ALA A 100 -26.91 -8.67 -4.64
C ALA A 100 -27.12 -8.53 -6.16
N ARG A 101 -26.08 -8.77 -6.93
CA ARG A 101 -26.07 -8.60 -8.39
C ARG A 101 -25.82 -9.92 -9.11
N SER A 102 -26.69 -10.21 -10.06
CA SER A 102 -26.59 -11.39 -10.91
C SER A 102 -25.75 -11.18 -12.17
N SER A 103 -25.30 -9.95 -12.45
CA SER A 103 -24.53 -9.58 -13.65
C SER A 103 -23.61 -8.40 -13.40
N GLY A 104 -22.69 -8.17 -14.34
CA GLY A 104 -21.73 -7.06 -14.28
C GLY A 104 -20.45 -7.40 -13.49
N LYS A 105 -19.63 -6.39 -13.22
CA LYS A 105 -18.34 -6.53 -12.52
C LYS A 105 -18.53 -7.03 -11.06
N PHE A 106 -19.56 -6.56 -10.40
CA PHE A 106 -19.87 -6.88 -9.00
C PHE A 106 -20.87 -8.05 -8.91
N LYS A 107 -20.69 -9.07 -9.74
CA LYS A 107 -21.60 -10.23 -9.78
C LYS A 107 -21.37 -11.10 -8.55
N ASN A 108 -22.42 -11.30 -7.72
CA ASN A 108 -22.39 -12.13 -6.52
C ASN A 108 -22.96 -13.54 -6.75
N TYR A 109 -23.83 -13.72 -7.76
CA TYR A 109 -24.45 -15.01 -8.02
C TYR A 109 -24.87 -15.16 -9.49
N THR A 110 -25.15 -16.40 -9.90
CA THR A 110 -25.72 -16.67 -11.22
C THR A 110 -27.24 -16.70 -11.16
N ALA A 111 -27.90 -15.84 -11.94
CA ALA A 111 -29.38 -15.78 -12.00
C ALA A 111 -29.99 -17.08 -12.47
N LYS A 112 -31.14 -17.41 -11.90
CA LYS A 112 -32.03 -18.48 -12.34
C LYS A 112 -33.33 -17.85 -12.80
N VAL A 113 -33.80 -18.23 -14.01
CA VAL A 113 -35.02 -17.70 -14.61
C VAL A 113 -35.91 -18.86 -14.98
N SER A 114 -36.89 -19.21 -14.11
CA SER A 114 -37.78 -20.34 -14.29
C SER A 114 -37.02 -21.64 -14.61
N GLU A 115 -35.92 -21.87 -13.91
CA GLU A 115 -35.08 -23.07 -14.10
C GLU A 115 -35.80 -24.30 -13.50
N PRO A 116 -36.09 -25.34 -14.30
CA PRO A 116 -36.83 -26.50 -13.82
C PRO A 116 -35.96 -27.37 -12.89
N PHE A 117 -36.57 -27.91 -11.85
CA PHE A 117 -36.04 -29.02 -11.06
C PHE A 117 -37.14 -29.99 -10.70
N THR A 118 -36.81 -31.26 -10.49
CA THR A 118 -37.77 -32.32 -10.23
C THR A 118 -37.60 -32.86 -8.82
N ILE A 119 -38.68 -32.89 -8.06
CA ILE A 119 -38.80 -33.67 -6.83
C ILE A 119 -39.23 -35.07 -7.24
N VAL A 120 -38.39 -36.05 -6.98
CA VAL A 120 -38.68 -37.46 -7.31
C VAL A 120 -39.70 -38.02 -6.31
N ALA A 121 -40.59 -38.84 -6.81
CA ALA A 121 -41.59 -39.52 -5.96
C ALA A 121 -40.92 -40.24 -4.79
N GLY A 122 -41.43 -40.07 -3.59
CA GLY A 122 -40.86 -40.64 -2.36
C GLY A 122 -39.89 -39.76 -1.61
N GLU A 123 -39.39 -38.67 -2.20
CA GLU A 123 -38.47 -37.73 -1.51
C GLU A 123 -39.25 -36.74 -0.64
N THR A 124 -38.67 -36.42 0.53
CA THR A 124 -39.20 -35.40 1.46
C THR A 124 -38.20 -34.25 1.68
N GLN A 125 -36.99 -34.36 1.11
CA GLN A 125 -35.95 -33.35 1.18
C GLN A 125 -35.24 -33.25 -0.15
N VAL A 126 -35.06 -32.04 -0.67
CA VAL A 126 -34.36 -31.78 -1.94
C VAL A 126 -33.42 -30.60 -1.77
N LYS A 127 -32.23 -30.72 -2.37
CA LYS A 127 -31.23 -29.66 -2.38
C LYS A 127 -31.38 -28.80 -3.64
N LEU A 128 -31.71 -27.52 -3.47
CA LEU A 128 -31.88 -26.57 -4.57
C LEU A 128 -30.55 -25.78 -4.78
N PRO A 129 -29.96 -25.81 -5.97
CA PRO A 129 -28.66 -25.20 -6.21
C PRO A 129 -28.75 -23.69 -6.41
N LEU A 130 -27.78 -22.95 -5.84
CA LEU A 130 -27.48 -21.54 -6.12
C LEU A 130 -25.98 -21.39 -6.35
N SER A 131 -25.55 -20.91 -7.52
CA SER A 131 -24.18 -20.62 -7.78
C SER A 131 -23.83 -19.24 -7.24
N VAL A 132 -22.98 -19.17 -6.21
CA VAL A 132 -22.46 -17.97 -5.57
C VAL A 132 -21.07 -17.71 -6.13
N SER A 133 -20.75 -16.46 -6.38
CA SER A 133 -19.46 -16.03 -6.99
C SER A 133 -18.76 -15.04 -6.08
N ASN A 134 -17.45 -15.19 -5.91
CA ASN A 134 -16.59 -14.13 -5.38
C ASN A 134 -16.28 -13.17 -6.54
N ASN A 135 -16.52 -11.90 -6.34
CA ASN A 135 -16.27 -10.84 -7.32
C ASN A 135 -14.95 -10.09 -7.09
N LYS A 136 -14.26 -10.35 -5.96
CA LYS A 136 -13.00 -9.75 -5.52
C LYS A 136 -13.07 -8.25 -5.22
N TYR A 137 -14.23 -7.78 -4.83
CA TYR A 137 -14.49 -6.42 -4.39
C TYR A 137 -14.98 -6.43 -2.95
N PHE A 138 -14.41 -5.61 -2.11
CA PHE A 138 -15.01 -5.37 -0.79
C PHE A 138 -16.42 -4.80 -0.94
N GLU A 139 -17.37 -5.40 -0.26
CA GLU A 139 -18.76 -4.96 -0.22
C GLU A 139 -19.43 -5.35 1.12
N ASN A 140 -20.52 -4.69 1.45
CA ASN A 140 -21.36 -5.15 2.56
C ASN A 140 -22.09 -6.43 2.18
N ASP A 141 -22.58 -7.15 3.19
CA ASP A 141 -23.50 -8.26 2.97
C ASP A 141 -24.60 -7.88 2.00
N VAL A 142 -24.79 -8.67 0.96
CA VAL A 142 -25.80 -8.45 -0.07
C VAL A 142 -26.84 -9.55 -0.07
N SER A 143 -28.04 -9.26 -0.57
CA SER A 143 -29.16 -10.20 -0.53
C SER A 143 -29.84 -10.30 -1.88
N LEU A 144 -30.41 -11.49 -2.12
CA LEU A 144 -31.26 -11.79 -3.25
C LEU A 144 -32.51 -12.52 -2.76
N THR A 145 -33.54 -12.53 -3.60
CA THR A 145 -34.70 -13.36 -3.41
C THR A 145 -34.54 -14.65 -4.20
N TYR A 146 -34.78 -15.79 -3.55
CA TYR A 146 -34.84 -17.11 -4.17
C TYR A 146 -36.25 -17.64 -4.06
N SER A 147 -36.91 -17.93 -5.18
CA SER A 147 -38.32 -18.31 -5.23
C SER A 147 -38.51 -19.63 -5.97
N ILE A 148 -39.46 -20.41 -5.51
CA ILE A 148 -39.96 -21.60 -6.20
C ILE A 148 -41.41 -21.43 -6.58
N SER A 149 -41.77 -21.94 -7.74
CA SER A 149 -43.15 -21.98 -8.25
C SER A 149 -43.41 -23.31 -8.94
N GLY A 150 -44.67 -23.64 -9.16
CA GLY A 150 -45.01 -24.89 -9.83
C GLY A 150 -46.43 -24.92 -10.35
N PRO A 151 -46.83 -26.02 -11.06
CA PRO A 151 -48.15 -26.20 -11.57
C PRO A 151 -49.16 -26.38 -10.44
N ILE A 152 -50.42 -26.03 -10.67
CA ILE A 152 -51.51 -26.28 -9.72
C ILE A 152 -51.83 -27.77 -9.73
N ARG A 153 -51.67 -28.44 -8.56
CA ARG A 153 -52.02 -29.84 -8.33
C ARG A 153 -52.73 -29.94 -6.97
N SER A 154 -53.57 -30.97 -6.78
CA SER A 154 -54.33 -31.17 -5.55
C SER A 154 -53.59 -31.91 -4.45
N ASP A 155 -52.43 -32.50 -4.74
CA ASP A 155 -51.62 -33.33 -3.84
C ASP A 155 -50.51 -32.56 -3.12
N TYR A 156 -50.30 -31.28 -3.46
CA TYR A 156 -49.35 -30.43 -2.75
C TYR A 156 -49.80 -28.96 -2.68
N THR A 157 -49.16 -28.22 -1.75
CA THR A 157 -49.24 -26.77 -1.68
C THR A 157 -47.84 -26.22 -1.35
N ILE A 158 -47.45 -25.12 -1.98
CA ILE A 158 -46.23 -24.38 -1.59
C ILE A 158 -46.65 -23.44 -0.46
N GLU A 159 -46.31 -23.81 0.78
CA GLU A 159 -46.65 -23.04 1.97
C GLU A 159 -45.66 -21.87 2.15
N ARG A 160 -44.37 -22.09 1.88
CA ARG A 160 -43.35 -21.06 1.79
C ARG A 160 -42.43 -21.32 0.60
N GLY A 161 -42.66 -20.57 -0.47
CA GLY A 161 -41.94 -20.67 -1.74
C GLY A 161 -40.88 -19.59 -1.95
N GLN A 162 -40.60 -18.76 -0.94
CA GLN A 162 -39.65 -17.67 -1.06
C GLN A 162 -38.66 -17.65 0.11
N SER A 163 -37.39 -17.37 -0.20
CA SER A 163 -36.28 -17.22 0.75
C SER A 163 -35.52 -15.95 0.45
N THR A 164 -35.15 -15.24 1.48
CA THR A 164 -34.11 -14.21 1.38
C THR A 164 -32.74 -14.88 1.58
N VAL A 165 -31.88 -14.82 0.57
CA VAL A 165 -30.51 -15.34 0.64
C VAL A 165 -29.60 -14.18 0.84
N THR A 166 -28.83 -14.19 1.95
CA THR A 166 -27.77 -13.21 2.23
C THR A 166 -26.43 -13.83 1.87
N LEU A 167 -25.62 -13.08 1.14
CA LEU A 167 -24.25 -13.42 0.77
C LEU A 167 -23.32 -12.51 1.55
N SER A 168 -22.45 -13.11 2.37
CA SER A 168 -21.45 -12.37 3.13
C SER A 168 -20.16 -12.32 2.36
N ASP A 169 -19.60 -11.12 2.28
CA ASP A 169 -18.31 -10.83 1.65
C ASP A 169 -17.16 -11.49 2.43
N ILE A 170 -16.15 -11.98 1.71
CA ILE A 170 -14.93 -12.59 2.25
C ILE A 170 -13.67 -11.73 1.96
N ASP A 171 -13.76 -10.78 1.06
CA ASP A 171 -12.59 -10.03 0.59
C ASP A 171 -12.04 -9.06 1.64
N GLY A 172 -12.85 -8.69 2.65
CA GLY A 172 -12.46 -7.82 3.76
C GLY A 172 -12.30 -6.35 3.34
N GLU A 173 -12.13 -5.47 4.32
CA GLU A 173 -11.85 -4.06 4.04
C GLU A 173 -10.47 -3.88 3.41
N PRO A 174 -10.35 -3.09 2.32
CA PRO A 174 -9.05 -2.76 1.74
C PRO A 174 -8.22 -1.90 2.70
N HIS A 175 -6.90 -1.97 2.59
CA HIS A 175 -5.99 -1.06 3.28
C HIS A 175 -5.65 0.13 2.40
N ILE A 176 -5.72 1.34 2.97
CA ILE A 176 -5.41 2.60 2.30
C ILE A 176 -4.08 3.17 2.79
N SER A 177 -3.28 3.67 1.86
CA SER A 177 -1.95 4.20 2.13
C SER A 177 -1.55 5.30 1.15
N PHE A 178 -0.57 6.13 1.55
CA PHE A 178 0.18 6.94 0.60
C PHE A 178 1.17 6.07 -0.17
N GLU A 179 1.33 6.31 -1.47
CA GLU A 179 2.37 5.65 -2.28
C GLU A 179 3.76 6.25 -2.04
N LYS A 180 3.83 7.54 -1.74
CA LYS A 180 5.05 8.26 -1.36
C LYS A 180 4.88 8.81 0.05
N LEU A 181 5.89 8.60 0.90
CA LEU A 181 5.86 9.08 2.29
C LEU A 181 6.64 10.37 2.50
N ASN A 182 7.57 10.68 1.61
CA ASN A 182 8.43 11.85 1.70
C ASN A 182 8.63 12.48 0.33
N ARG A 183 8.61 13.80 0.29
CA ARG A 183 8.92 14.58 -0.92
C ARG A 183 9.52 15.92 -0.54
N THR A 184 10.49 16.40 -1.31
CA THR A 184 10.95 17.78 -1.25
C THR A 184 10.37 18.55 -2.43
N LEU A 185 9.75 19.70 -2.17
CA LEU A 185 9.31 20.65 -3.18
C LEU A 185 10.06 21.96 -2.94
N LEU A 186 10.75 22.45 -3.95
CA LEU A 186 11.30 23.79 -3.94
C LEU A 186 10.15 24.80 -4.13
N GLU A 187 10.31 26.02 -3.65
CA GLU A 187 9.37 27.08 -3.92
C GLU A 187 9.10 27.24 -5.43
N GLY A 188 7.82 27.34 -5.77
CA GLY A 188 7.33 27.33 -7.14
C GLY A 188 7.20 25.96 -7.80
N GLU A 189 7.65 24.87 -7.17
CA GLU A 189 7.44 23.52 -7.67
C GLU A 189 6.08 22.96 -7.28
N SER A 190 5.59 22.05 -8.11
CA SER A 190 4.36 21.29 -7.88
C SER A 190 4.64 19.80 -8.03
N ASP A 191 3.96 18.97 -7.23
CA ASP A 191 3.94 17.52 -7.43
C ASP A 191 2.53 16.96 -7.20
N THR A 192 2.30 15.75 -7.69
CA THR A 192 1.05 15.02 -7.52
C THR A 192 1.29 13.80 -6.66
N PHE A 193 0.44 13.61 -5.65
CA PHE A 193 0.52 12.53 -4.70
C PHE A 193 -0.66 11.58 -4.88
N SER A 194 -0.37 10.29 -4.78
CA SER A 194 -1.32 9.20 -4.92
C SER A 194 -1.62 8.57 -3.57
N ILE A 195 -2.89 8.31 -3.34
CA ILE A 195 -3.39 7.51 -2.23
C ILE A 195 -4.04 6.30 -2.87
N SER A 196 -3.61 5.10 -2.49
CA SER A 196 -4.06 3.85 -3.10
C SER A 196 -4.61 2.86 -2.07
N VAL A 197 -5.39 1.90 -2.57
CA VAL A 197 -5.93 0.80 -1.79
C VAL A 197 -5.43 -0.55 -2.31
N THR A 198 -5.38 -1.54 -1.41
CA THR A 198 -4.84 -2.88 -1.72
C THR A 198 -5.69 -3.66 -2.73
N HIS A 199 -7.00 -3.45 -2.74
CA HIS A 199 -7.94 -4.04 -3.68
C HIS A 199 -9.18 -3.15 -3.83
N PRO A 200 -9.95 -3.29 -4.92
CA PRO A 200 -11.08 -2.41 -5.18
C PRO A 200 -12.28 -2.71 -4.29
N SER A 201 -13.16 -1.71 -4.16
CA SER A 201 -14.42 -1.82 -3.43
C SER A 201 -15.62 -1.55 -4.34
N SER A 202 -16.74 -2.21 -4.07
CA SER A 202 -18.03 -1.86 -4.67
C SER A 202 -18.67 -0.64 -4.03
N LEU A 203 -18.12 -0.16 -2.90
CA LEU A 203 -18.52 1.02 -2.15
C LEU A 203 -17.51 2.15 -2.37
N PRO A 204 -17.94 3.42 -2.32
CA PRO A 204 -16.99 4.52 -2.25
C PRO A 204 -16.17 4.44 -0.96
N ILE A 205 -14.87 4.65 -1.08
CA ILE A 205 -13.94 4.73 0.05
C ILE A 205 -13.62 6.20 0.29
N SER A 206 -13.61 6.65 1.54
CA SER A 206 -13.19 8.01 1.86
C SER A 206 -12.32 8.08 3.11
N VAL A 207 -11.39 9.04 3.10
CA VAL A 207 -10.54 9.42 4.22
C VAL A 207 -10.41 10.93 4.28
N THR A 208 -10.11 11.45 5.46
CA THR A 208 -9.76 12.87 5.66
C THR A 208 -8.23 12.99 5.73
N LEU A 209 -7.67 14.01 5.12
CA LEU A 209 -6.25 14.36 5.22
C LEU A 209 -6.10 15.43 6.30
N GLU A 210 -5.66 15.03 7.49
CA GLU A 210 -5.30 15.98 8.54
C GLU A 210 -3.95 16.62 8.21
N GLN A 211 -3.92 17.94 8.19
CA GLN A 211 -2.75 18.73 7.87
C GLN A 211 -2.06 19.19 9.15
N SER A 212 -0.73 19.06 9.18
CA SER A 212 0.14 19.53 10.26
C SER A 212 1.52 19.90 9.73
N GLY A 213 2.43 20.31 10.60
CA GLY A 213 3.80 20.68 10.24
C GLY A 213 4.16 22.09 10.67
N THR A 214 5.16 22.68 10.02
CA THR A 214 5.67 24.04 10.33
C THR A 214 5.33 25.08 9.27
N VAL A 215 4.79 24.64 8.11
CA VAL A 215 4.39 25.54 7.02
C VAL A 215 3.26 26.47 7.42
N ASN A 216 3.26 27.70 6.92
CA ASN A 216 2.12 28.59 6.93
C ASN A 216 1.17 28.28 5.78
N GLN A 217 -0.06 28.77 5.84
CA GLN A 217 -1.04 28.56 4.77
C GLN A 217 -0.69 29.28 3.45
N ASN A 218 0.23 30.24 3.49
CA ASN A 218 0.66 31.00 2.31
C ASN A 218 1.80 30.29 1.55
N ASP A 219 2.50 29.36 2.21
CA ASP A 219 3.71 28.72 1.66
C ASP A 219 3.37 27.58 0.70
N PHE A 220 2.10 27.19 0.62
CA PHE A 220 1.66 26.16 -0.29
C PHE A 220 0.18 26.30 -0.69
N THR A 221 -0.17 25.65 -1.79
CA THR A 221 -1.55 25.38 -2.20
C THR A 221 -1.73 23.92 -2.50
N ASP A 222 -2.92 23.39 -2.27
CA ASP A 222 -3.27 22.02 -2.67
C ASP A 222 -4.59 21.97 -3.46
N THR A 223 -4.83 20.86 -4.14
CA THR A 223 -6.06 20.65 -4.93
C THR A 223 -7.17 19.95 -4.13
N LEU A 224 -6.99 19.82 -2.80
CA LEU A 224 -7.98 19.19 -1.94
C LEU A 224 -9.21 20.09 -1.73
N THR A 225 -10.33 19.46 -1.41
CA THR A 225 -11.53 20.20 -0.97
C THR A 225 -11.25 20.94 0.35
N PRO A 226 -12.03 21.96 0.71
CA PRO A 226 -11.89 22.62 2.01
C PRO A 226 -11.97 21.65 3.20
N GLU A 227 -12.77 20.60 3.08
CA GLU A 227 -12.94 19.55 4.09
C GLU A 227 -11.76 18.58 4.14
N LYS A 228 -10.78 18.72 3.22
CA LYS A 228 -9.62 17.83 3.07
C LYS A 228 -10.00 16.35 2.97
N THR A 229 -11.20 16.04 2.46
CA THR A 229 -11.66 14.67 2.25
C THR A 229 -11.39 14.22 0.82
N VAL A 230 -10.74 13.08 0.67
CA VAL A 230 -10.55 12.41 -0.61
C VAL A 230 -11.42 11.17 -0.68
N THR A 231 -11.89 10.87 -1.90
CA THR A 231 -12.76 9.73 -2.16
C THR A 231 -12.20 8.93 -3.32
N ILE A 232 -11.96 7.64 -3.08
CA ILE A 232 -11.70 6.65 -4.14
C ILE A 232 -13.07 6.12 -4.55
N LEU A 233 -13.41 6.29 -5.82
CA LEU A 233 -14.70 5.82 -6.35
C LEU A 233 -14.71 4.30 -6.39
N LYS A 234 -15.92 3.73 -6.37
CA LYS A 234 -16.08 2.29 -6.54
C LYS A 234 -15.38 1.81 -7.82
N ASP A 235 -14.75 0.64 -7.73
CA ASP A 235 -13.96 0.02 -8.82
C ASP A 235 -12.60 0.71 -9.08
N GLU A 236 -12.29 1.84 -8.43
CA GLU A 236 -11.01 2.51 -8.55
C GLU A 236 -10.05 2.04 -7.45
N LEU A 237 -8.75 2.10 -7.73
CA LEU A 237 -7.69 1.67 -6.80
C LEU A 237 -6.93 2.84 -6.17
N SER A 238 -7.11 4.04 -6.69
CA SER A 238 -6.38 5.21 -6.20
C SER A 238 -7.08 6.52 -6.50
N VAL A 239 -6.64 7.56 -5.78
CA VAL A 239 -6.99 8.95 -6.02
C VAL A 239 -5.72 9.80 -5.89
N THR A 240 -5.66 10.89 -6.62
CA THR A 240 -4.51 11.80 -6.59
C THR A 240 -4.92 13.20 -6.16
N PHE A 241 -3.97 13.92 -5.55
CA PHE A 241 -4.09 15.36 -5.28
C PHE A 241 -2.75 16.04 -5.54
N GLY A 242 -2.81 17.31 -5.94
CA GLY A 242 -1.63 18.12 -6.21
C GLY A 242 -1.29 19.02 -5.03
N VAL A 243 0.00 19.26 -4.83
CA VAL A 243 0.52 20.28 -3.91
C VAL A 243 1.53 21.12 -4.66
N THR A 244 1.45 22.43 -4.47
CA THR A 244 2.39 23.42 -5.01
C THR A 244 3.00 24.19 -3.85
N ALA A 245 4.32 24.21 -3.73
CA ALA A 245 5.02 25.12 -2.85
C ALA A 245 4.94 26.53 -3.44
N THR A 246 4.45 27.49 -2.68
CA THR A 246 4.30 28.88 -3.14
C THR A 246 5.69 29.51 -3.25
N LYS A 247 5.91 30.27 -4.31
CA LYS A 247 7.10 31.10 -4.43
C LYS A 247 6.77 32.53 -4.03
N ASP A 248 7.49 33.03 -3.06
CA ASP A 248 7.42 34.44 -2.67
C ASP A 248 8.82 35.03 -2.44
N ASP A 249 8.88 36.28 -1.95
CA ASP A 249 10.13 37.00 -1.68
C ASP A 249 10.46 37.04 -0.16
N ILE A 250 9.79 36.21 0.66
CA ILE A 250 10.01 36.15 2.10
C ILE A 250 11.13 35.14 2.38
N SER A 251 12.16 35.58 3.10
CA SER A 251 13.24 34.68 3.52
C SER A 251 12.78 33.80 4.68
N GLU A 252 12.71 32.52 4.45
CA GLU A 252 12.18 31.54 5.40
C GLU A 252 13.17 30.41 5.71
N GLY A 253 12.95 29.76 6.86
CA GLY A 253 13.66 28.54 7.20
C GLY A 253 13.07 27.33 6.46
N ALA A 254 13.74 26.18 6.57
CA ALA A 254 13.19 24.94 6.03
C ALA A 254 11.92 24.51 6.78
N GLU A 255 10.87 24.16 6.05
CA GLU A 255 9.56 23.87 6.57
C GLU A 255 9.06 22.46 6.22
N LYS A 256 8.00 22.04 6.91
CA LYS A 256 7.37 20.72 6.70
C LYS A 256 5.87 20.90 6.57
N LEU A 257 5.31 20.28 5.55
CA LEU A 257 3.87 20.06 5.39
C LEU A 257 3.61 18.56 5.53
N ILE A 258 2.76 18.19 6.47
CA ILE A 258 2.46 16.77 6.75
C ILE A 258 0.96 16.56 6.52
N TYR A 259 0.62 15.59 5.69
CA TYR A 259 -0.74 15.06 5.56
C TYR A 259 -0.81 13.70 6.22
N THR A 260 -1.79 13.51 7.11
CA THR A 260 -2.05 12.24 7.80
C THR A 260 -3.44 11.74 7.43
N LEU A 261 -3.56 10.49 7.02
CA LEU A 261 -4.84 9.83 6.77
C LEU A 261 -5.58 9.64 8.09
N THR A 262 -6.83 10.11 8.14
CA THR A 262 -7.73 10.00 9.30
C THR A 262 -9.16 9.73 8.85
N ASN A 263 -10.06 9.41 9.80
CA ASN A 263 -11.49 9.21 9.57
C ASN A 263 -11.79 8.27 8.39
N PRO A 264 -11.30 7.01 8.41
CA PRO A 264 -11.54 6.05 7.33
C PRO A 264 -13.01 5.66 7.26
N ASN A 265 -13.52 5.49 6.04
CA ASN A 265 -14.85 4.97 5.78
C ASN A 265 -14.79 3.92 4.65
N ASN A 266 -15.26 2.71 4.92
CA ASN A 266 -15.15 1.52 4.06
C ASN A 266 -13.70 1.12 3.74
N VAL A 267 -12.77 1.36 4.65
CA VAL A 267 -11.34 1.11 4.47
C VAL A 267 -10.61 1.13 5.80
N THR A 268 -9.57 0.35 5.93
CA THR A 268 -8.65 0.37 7.08
C THR A 268 -7.36 1.13 6.69
N ILE A 269 -6.88 2.03 7.55
CA ILE A 269 -5.62 2.77 7.28
C ILE A 269 -4.42 1.87 7.54
N ASP A 270 -3.48 1.84 6.61
CA ASP A 270 -2.15 1.26 6.84
C ASP A 270 -1.33 2.20 7.73
N GLU A 271 -1.14 1.81 8.99
CA GLU A 271 -0.47 2.61 10.01
C GLU A 271 0.99 2.95 9.68
N GLN A 272 1.65 2.15 8.83
CA GLN A 272 3.04 2.38 8.41
C GLN A 272 3.14 3.41 7.28
N HIS A 273 2.09 3.57 6.49
CA HIS A 273 2.05 4.43 5.30
C HIS A 273 0.94 5.49 5.38
N LYS A 274 0.55 5.88 6.60
CA LYS A 274 -0.55 6.83 6.83
C LYS A 274 -0.18 8.30 6.70
N ALA A 275 1.10 8.64 6.64
CA ALA A 275 1.54 10.04 6.61
C ALA A 275 2.47 10.32 5.43
N LEU A 276 2.20 11.43 4.74
CA LEU A 276 3.07 12.03 3.72
C LEU A 276 3.71 13.28 4.31
N THR A 277 5.03 13.37 4.29
CA THR A 277 5.77 14.57 4.65
C THR A 277 6.32 15.24 3.40
N ILE A 278 5.90 16.47 3.15
CA ILE A 278 6.46 17.33 2.11
C ILE A 278 7.38 18.33 2.78
N TYR A 279 8.57 18.45 2.27
CA TYR A 279 9.61 19.31 2.77
C TYR A 279 9.79 20.49 1.83
N ILE A 280 9.70 21.70 2.33
CA ILE A 280 9.97 22.94 1.59
C ILE A 280 11.28 23.50 2.16
N PRO A 281 12.40 23.43 1.40
CA PRO A 281 13.67 23.99 1.84
C PRO A 281 13.58 25.52 1.93
N GLY A 282 14.21 26.09 2.93
CA GLY A 282 14.36 27.54 3.02
C GLY A 282 15.39 28.10 2.03
N ASP A 283 15.55 29.41 2.01
CA ASP A 283 16.44 30.15 1.09
C ASP A 283 17.92 29.76 1.18
N LYS A 284 18.34 29.22 2.32
CA LYS A 284 19.72 28.76 2.53
C LYS A 284 19.89 27.33 2.06
N ARG A 285 20.03 27.16 0.73
CA ARG A 285 19.95 25.87 0.01
C ARG A 285 21.24 25.06 -0.02
N PHE A 286 22.33 25.57 0.53
CA PHE A 286 23.61 24.88 0.49
C PHE A 286 24.11 24.58 1.89
N ASN A 287 24.66 23.39 2.06
CA ASN A 287 25.48 23.10 3.22
C ASN A 287 26.72 23.95 3.16
N ASP A 288 27.26 24.25 4.32
CA ASP A 288 28.56 24.88 4.45
C ASP A 288 29.68 23.92 4.05
N THR A 289 30.88 24.43 3.95
CA THR A 289 32.06 23.63 3.62
C THR A 289 32.55 22.77 4.79
N GLY A 290 32.19 23.14 6.02
CA GLY A 290 32.64 22.52 7.26
C GLY A 290 34.01 22.99 7.72
N PHE A 291 34.65 23.92 7.02
CA PHE A 291 35.93 24.48 7.45
C PHE A 291 35.76 25.50 8.57
N VAL A 292 36.20 25.14 9.78
CA VAL A 292 36.16 26.00 10.99
C VAL A 292 37.51 26.49 11.43
N THR A 293 38.57 26.13 10.72
CA THR A 293 39.96 26.53 11.03
C THR A 293 40.51 27.45 9.97
N ARG A 294 41.41 28.35 10.40
CA ARG A 294 41.94 29.44 9.60
C ARG A 294 43.44 29.31 9.44
N TYR A 295 43.94 29.85 8.35
CA TYR A 295 45.37 30.03 8.10
C TYR A 295 45.88 31.28 8.81
N ASP A 296 46.99 31.17 9.57
CA ASP A 296 47.60 32.26 10.33
C ASP A 296 48.92 32.74 9.73
N GLY A 297 49.23 32.35 8.50
CA GLY A 297 50.51 32.62 7.84
C GLY A 297 51.52 31.45 7.94
N ASN A 298 51.29 30.50 8.84
CA ASN A 298 52.13 29.32 9.05
C ASN A 298 51.34 28.01 9.07
N ASN A 299 50.19 27.99 9.67
CA ASN A 299 49.40 26.78 9.90
C ASN A 299 47.93 27.00 9.56
N PHE A 300 47.19 25.92 9.26
CA PHE A 300 45.76 25.89 8.98
C PHE A 300 44.93 25.39 10.17
N ASN A 301 45.35 25.60 11.40
CA ASN A 301 44.69 25.07 12.58
C ASN A 301 44.22 26.13 13.58
N ASN A 302 44.20 27.40 13.19
CA ASN A 302 43.79 28.47 14.08
C ASN A 302 42.29 28.63 14.14
N ALA A 303 41.70 28.50 15.35
CA ALA A 303 40.26 28.65 15.58
C ALA A 303 39.81 30.13 15.61
N ASN A 304 40.75 31.10 15.76
CA ASN A 304 40.39 32.51 15.89
C ASN A 304 40.52 33.26 14.55
N PRO A 305 39.69 34.29 14.30
CA PRO A 305 39.84 35.15 13.14
C PRO A 305 41.24 35.77 13.06
N GLN A 306 41.79 35.82 11.87
CA GLN A 306 43.17 36.27 11.61
C GLN A 306 43.16 37.66 10.94
N ALA A 307 43.58 38.70 11.66
CA ALA A 307 43.55 40.09 11.17
C ALA A 307 44.40 40.30 9.93
N GLU A 308 45.53 39.56 9.78
CA GLU A 308 46.41 39.64 8.63
C GLU A 308 45.96 38.80 7.43
N TYR A 309 45.01 37.86 7.66
CA TYR A 309 44.45 36.96 6.66
C TYR A 309 42.92 36.93 6.80
N PRO A 310 42.20 38.07 6.60
CA PRO A 310 40.76 38.16 6.77
C PRO A 310 40.04 37.49 5.62
N ASN A 311 38.73 37.26 5.80
CA ASN A 311 37.80 36.73 4.81
C ASN A 311 38.14 35.29 4.37
N GLN A 312 38.57 34.49 5.30
CA GLN A 312 38.71 33.05 5.09
C GLN A 312 37.33 32.37 5.19
N ASP A 313 37.21 31.19 4.64
CA ASP A 313 35.98 30.40 4.65
C ASP A 313 35.40 30.26 6.06
N ALA A 314 36.21 29.90 7.03
CA ALA A 314 35.86 29.80 8.44
C ALA A 314 35.43 31.13 9.13
N ASP A 315 35.46 32.28 8.44
CA ASP A 315 34.93 33.54 8.95
C ASP A 315 33.46 33.77 8.63
N PHE A 316 32.87 32.93 7.79
CA PHE A 316 31.52 33.03 7.25
C PHE A 316 30.78 31.70 7.32
N GLY A 317 29.49 31.77 7.22
CA GLY A 317 28.68 30.60 7.04
C GLY A 317 28.04 30.05 8.32
N LEU A 318 27.45 28.91 8.19
CA LEU A 318 26.70 28.23 9.26
C LEU A 318 27.60 27.53 10.27
N ASP A 319 28.81 27.20 9.88
CA ASP A 319 29.82 26.55 10.72
C ASP A 319 30.43 27.49 11.76
N THR A 320 30.25 28.80 11.59
CA THR A 320 30.68 29.84 12.55
C THR A 320 29.61 30.18 13.60
N ASP A 321 28.40 29.66 13.48
CA ASP A 321 27.29 29.93 14.41
C ASP A 321 27.48 29.12 15.71
N PRO A 322 27.70 29.79 16.87
CA PRO A 322 27.95 29.11 18.13
C PRO A 322 26.70 28.38 18.66
N ASP A 323 25.52 28.71 18.17
CA ASP A 323 24.23 28.12 18.60
C ASP A 323 23.83 26.91 17.75
N ILE A 324 24.66 26.49 16.79
CA ILE A 324 24.37 25.33 15.95
C ILE A 324 24.34 24.04 16.76
N ASN A 325 23.30 23.26 16.56
CA ASN A 325 23.21 21.90 17.08
C ASN A 325 24.14 20.96 16.29
N HIS A 326 25.13 20.40 16.97
CA HIS A 326 26.06 19.42 16.38
C HIS A 326 25.62 17.96 16.52
N GLU A 327 24.48 17.68 17.15
CA GLU A 327 24.00 16.31 17.33
C GLU A 327 23.42 15.71 16.04
N ASP A 328 22.77 16.55 15.22
CA ASP A 328 22.16 16.19 13.95
C ASP A 328 23.06 16.42 12.73
N GLY A 329 24.25 16.97 12.94
CA GLY A 329 25.29 17.26 11.94
C GLY A 329 26.32 18.20 12.52
N ARG A 330 27.51 18.23 11.92
CA ARG A 330 28.64 19.04 12.38
C ARG A 330 28.81 20.23 11.45
N TYR A 331 29.31 21.35 11.96
CA TYR A 331 29.75 22.51 11.17
C TYR A 331 28.70 22.98 10.13
N GLY A 332 27.49 23.19 10.58
CA GLY A 332 26.44 23.69 9.72
C GLY A 332 25.65 22.62 8.93
N PHE A 333 26.07 21.38 8.94
CA PHE A 333 25.24 20.28 8.44
C PHE A 333 24.10 19.96 9.42
N SER A 334 22.98 19.49 8.89
CA SER A 334 21.85 19.02 9.70
C SER A 334 21.15 17.87 9.00
N TYR A 335 20.99 16.75 9.70
CA TYR A 335 20.42 15.53 9.14
C TYR A 335 19.29 14.95 9.99
N SER A 336 18.32 14.35 9.33
CA SER A 336 17.31 13.49 9.95
C SER A 336 17.47 12.08 9.43
N LYS A 337 17.20 11.06 10.28
CA LYS A 337 17.29 9.64 9.93
C LYS A 337 15.94 9.04 9.64
N PHE A 338 15.89 8.08 8.72
CA PHE A 338 14.68 7.38 8.30
C PHE A 338 14.88 5.87 8.26
N ASP A 339 13.83 5.15 8.64
CA ASP A 339 13.76 3.71 8.50
C ASP A 339 13.54 3.28 7.04
N ARG A 340 13.42 1.97 6.78
CA ARG A 340 13.20 1.42 5.43
C ARG A 340 11.91 1.92 4.79
N HIS A 341 10.91 2.23 5.59
CA HIS A 341 9.57 2.64 5.14
C HIS A 341 9.44 4.17 5.01
N GLY A 342 10.44 4.94 5.42
CA GLY A 342 10.44 6.39 5.35
C GLY A 342 9.88 7.08 6.60
N ASN A 343 9.71 6.34 7.70
CA ASN A 343 9.37 6.96 8.97
C ASN A 343 10.61 7.62 9.58
N SER A 344 10.45 8.83 10.11
CA SER A 344 11.51 9.51 10.86
C SER A 344 11.81 8.75 12.15
N ILE A 345 13.08 8.56 12.44
CA ILE A 345 13.57 7.88 13.63
C ILE A 345 14.57 8.75 14.39
N GLU A 346 14.81 8.42 15.66
CA GLU A 346 15.74 9.15 16.50
C GLU A 346 17.18 9.13 15.93
N LEU A 347 17.90 10.23 16.07
CA LEU A 347 19.29 10.38 15.59
C LEU A 347 20.25 9.35 16.18
N GLY A 348 20.01 8.92 17.43
CA GLY A 348 20.79 7.89 18.10
C GLY A 348 20.60 6.47 17.54
N ASN A 349 19.56 6.23 16.75
CA ASN A 349 19.26 4.89 16.22
C ASN A 349 20.31 4.51 15.15
N PRO A 350 21.03 3.39 15.30
CA PRO A 350 22.00 2.91 14.32
C PRO A 350 21.34 2.25 13.10
N ASN A 351 20.08 1.80 13.23
CA ASN A 351 19.34 1.06 12.20
C ASN A 351 18.50 2.01 11.35
N TYR A 352 19.13 2.71 10.43
CA TYR A 352 18.45 3.59 9.48
C TYR A 352 18.86 3.25 8.04
N TYR A 353 18.00 3.64 7.10
CA TYR A 353 18.17 3.32 5.67
C TYR A 353 18.49 4.55 4.83
N CYS A 354 18.04 5.71 5.25
CA CYS A 354 18.28 6.98 4.57
C CYS A 354 18.48 8.10 5.59
N ILE A 355 19.08 9.16 5.12
CA ILE A 355 19.08 10.45 5.81
C ILE A 355 18.49 11.51 4.90
N ARG A 356 17.95 12.54 5.50
CA ARG A 356 17.63 13.78 4.82
C ARG A 356 18.59 14.84 5.27
N ASP A 357 19.19 15.54 4.33
CA ASP A 357 19.81 16.82 4.57
C ASP A 357 18.70 17.85 4.83
N ASN A 358 18.61 18.34 6.05
CA ASN A 358 17.54 19.25 6.47
C ASN A 358 17.70 20.65 5.88
N ARG A 359 18.84 20.98 5.27
CA ARG A 359 19.09 22.28 4.64
C ARG A 359 18.75 22.30 3.17
N THR A 360 19.14 21.24 2.46
CA THR A 360 18.88 21.11 1.03
C THR A 360 17.57 20.36 0.73
N GLY A 361 17.01 19.67 1.72
CA GLY A 361 15.87 18.80 1.56
C GLY A 361 16.15 17.50 0.81
N VAL A 362 17.37 17.28 0.36
CA VAL A 362 17.78 16.08 -0.37
C VAL A 362 17.72 14.87 0.54
N MET A 363 16.99 13.85 0.10
CA MET A 363 17.08 12.53 0.69
C MET A 363 18.29 11.80 0.13
N ILE A 364 19.06 11.17 0.99
CA ILE A 364 20.31 10.50 0.65
C ILE A 364 20.23 9.05 1.13
N GLU A 365 20.52 8.13 0.24
CA GLU A 365 20.63 6.73 0.59
C GLU A 365 21.80 6.52 1.56
N ARG A 366 21.59 5.79 2.65
CA ARG A 366 22.68 5.25 3.44
C ARG A 366 23.19 3.97 2.77
N LYS A 367 24.44 3.96 2.33
CA LYS A 367 25.12 2.72 1.96
C LYS A 367 25.38 1.88 3.23
N LEU A 368 25.38 0.58 3.07
CA LEU A 368 25.69 -0.33 4.16
C LEU A 368 27.20 -0.51 4.31
N GLU A 369 27.61 -0.98 5.49
CA GLU A 369 29.01 -1.26 5.77
C GLU A 369 29.66 -2.07 4.64
N PRO A 370 30.94 -1.80 4.32
CA PRO A 370 31.66 -2.53 3.32
C PRO A 370 31.64 -4.05 3.58
N VAL A 371 31.34 -4.80 2.54
CA VAL A 371 31.48 -6.26 2.58
C VAL A 371 32.78 -6.66 1.91
N THR A 372 33.43 -7.68 2.43
CA THR A 372 34.58 -8.30 1.73
C THR A 372 34.04 -9.06 0.55
N LEU A 373 34.35 -8.61 -0.65
CA LEU A 373 34.02 -9.33 -1.87
C LEU A 373 34.94 -10.55 -2.00
N PRO A 374 34.44 -11.73 -2.43
CA PRO A 374 35.26 -12.89 -2.64
C PRO A 374 36.31 -12.62 -3.75
N SER A 375 37.52 -13.14 -3.56
CA SER A 375 38.53 -13.07 -4.61
C SER A 375 38.19 -14.04 -5.77
N GLN A 376 38.74 -13.78 -6.97
CA GLN A 376 38.56 -14.70 -8.10
C GLN A 376 39.00 -16.14 -7.75
N LYS A 377 40.00 -16.27 -6.88
CA LYS A 377 40.45 -17.57 -6.38
C LYS A 377 39.36 -18.26 -5.55
N ASP A 378 38.70 -17.52 -4.62
CA ASP A 378 37.63 -18.07 -3.78
C ASP A 378 36.45 -18.52 -4.63
N ILE A 379 36.11 -17.74 -5.66
CA ILE A 379 35.06 -18.07 -6.64
C ILE A 379 35.42 -19.39 -7.38
N ASN A 380 36.62 -19.46 -7.89
CA ASN A 380 37.08 -20.66 -8.63
C ASN A 380 37.18 -21.91 -7.73
N ASP A 381 37.61 -21.73 -6.48
CA ASP A 381 37.68 -22.81 -5.50
C ASP A 381 36.27 -23.34 -5.15
N GLU A 382 35.29 -22.50 -5.04
CA GLU A 382 33.89 -22.91 -4.83
C GLU A 382 33.27 -23.51 -6.10
N LEU A 383 33.51 -22.95 -7.28
CA LEU A 383 33.04 -23.53 -8.56
C LEU A 383 33.54 -24.95 -8.76
N THR A 384 34.78 -25.21 -8.35
CA THR A 384 35.39 -26.54 -8.46
C THR A 384 34.69 -27.58 -7.56
N LYS A 385 34.09 -27.15 -6.45
CA LYS A 385 33.36 -28.06 -5.55
C LYS A 385 31.96 -28.42 -6.09
N TYR A 386 31.40 -27.58 -6.94
CA TYR A 386 30.00 -27.66 -7.39
C TYR A 386 29.93 -27.58 -8.93
N GLU A 387 30.32 -28.65 -9.61
CA GLU A 387 30.45 -28.71 -11.09
C GLU A 387 29.15 -28.42 -11.88
N ASN A 388 27.98 -28.33 -11.24
CA ASN A 388 26.69 -28.05 -11.90
C ASN A 388 25.76 -27.22 -11.01
N ASP A 389 26.19 -26.05 -10.60
CA ASP A 389 25.34 -25.18 -9.75
C ASP A 389 24.27 -24.43 -10.56
N SER A 390 23.14 -25.09 -10.81
CA SER A 390 21.97 -24.46 -11.41
C SER A 390 21.16 -23.58 -10.42
N ASP A 391 21.42 -23.65 -9.10
CA ASP A 391 20.52 -23.13 -8.07
C ASP A 391 21.09 -21.97 -7.23
N GLY A 392 22.21 -21.37 -7.61
CA GLY A 392 22.81 -20.27 -6.85
C GLY A 392 23.52 -20.69 -5.56
N TYR A 393 23.81 -21.97 -5.38
CA TYR A 393 24.43 -22.50 -4.17
C TYR A 393 25.84 -21.92 -3.92
N VAL A 394 26.64 -21.78 -4.97
CA VAL A 394 27.99 -21.21 -4.88
C VAL A 394 27.92 -19.74 -4.47
N ARG A 395 26.95 -18.98 -4.98
CA ARG A 395 26.71 -17.61 -4.56
C ARG A 395 26.36 -17.55 -3.07
N ASN A 396 25.49 -18.41 -2.58
CA ASN A 396 25.09 -18.48 -1.18
C ASN A 396 26.26 -18.92 -0.28
N ALA A 397 27.16 -19.76 -0.76
CA ALA A 397 28.36 -20.16 -0.03
C ALA A 397 29.40 -19.03 0.05
N LEU A 398 29.61 -18.28 -1.03
CA LEU A 398 30.51 -17.12 -1.08
C LEU A 398 29.91 -15.89 -0.40
N TYR A 399 28.58 -15.77 -0.42
CA TYR A 399 27.81 -14.74 0.27
C TYR A 399 26.84 -15.40 1.28
N PRO A 400 27.32 -15.91 2.42
CA PRO A 400 26.53 -16.70 3.36
C PRO A 400 25.48 -15.87 4.12
N TYR A 401 24.76 -15.03 3.44
CA TYR A 401 23.94 -14.01 4.05
C TYR A 401 22.48 -14.21 3.75
N THR A 402 21.74 -14.51 4.79
CA THR A 402 20.28 -14.76 4.78
C THR A 402 19.42 -13.50 4.76
N ASP A 403 19.98 -12.33 5.08
CA ASP A 403 19.26 -11.04 4.99
C ASP A 403 19.71 -10.27 3.73
N GLU A 404 18.97 -10.45 2.68
CA GLU A 404 19.33 -10.11 1.32
C GLU A 404 19.09 -8.65 0.97
N SER A 405 18.11 -8.02 1.62
CA SER A 405 17.73 -6.64 1.34
C SER A 405 18.81 -5.65 1.75
N SER A 406 19.70 -6.04 2.64
CA SER A 406 20.67 -5.13 3.25
C SER A 406 22.04 -5.08 2.58
N LYS A 407 22.45 -6.10 1.79
CA LYS A 407 23.85 -6.23 1.34
C LYS A 407 24.13 -5.77 -0.09
N TRP A 408 23.16 -5.85 -0.97
CA TRP A 408 23.27 -5.30 -2.31
C TRP A 408 23.53 -3.78 -2.31
N ARG A 409 23.27 -3.10 -1.18
CA ARG A 409 23.52 -1.69 -0.95
C ARG A 409 24.89 -1.40 -0.28
N SER A 410 25.80 -2.37 -0.25
CA SER A 410 27.11 -2.18 0.38
C SER A 410 27.93 -1.08 -0.26
N ALA A 411 28.68 -0.35 0.56
CA ALA A 411 29.60 0.70 0.13
C ALA A 411 30.80 0.19 -0.67
N SER A 412 31.11 -1.11 -0.63
CA SER A 412 32.18 -1.72 -1.45
C SER A 412 31.79 -2.03 -2.89
N HIS A 413 30.51 -1.96 -3.21
CA HIS A 413 30.03 -2.26 -4.56
C HIS A 413 30.33 -1.12 -5.54
N THR A 414 30.64 -1.48 -6.78
CA THR A 414 30.93 -0.57 -7.88
C THR A 414 30.11 -0.93 -9.11
N TYR A 415 29.86 0.05 -9.96
CA TYR A 415 28.91 -0.02 -11.07
C TYR A 415 29.46 0.72 -12.29
N THR A 416 29.11 0.27 -13.49
CA THR A 416 29.29 1.08 -14.70
C THR A 416 28.22 2.17 -14.76
N TRP A 417 28.52 3.26 -15.45
CA TRP A 417 27.51 4.31 -15.67
C TRP A 417 26.65 3.97 -16.87
N PHE A 418 25.35 3.83 -16.66
CA PHE A 418 24.37 3.61 -17.71
C PHE A 418 23.12 4.45 -17.45
N ASN A 419 22.70 5.23 -18.43
CA ASN A 419 21.47 6.02 -18.41
C ASN A 419 20.79 5.93 -19.78
N PRO A 420 19.63 5.26 -19.90
CA PRO A 420 18.91 5.10 -21.16
C PRO A 420 18.16 6.35 -21.62
N ASP A 421 18.04 7.39 -20.77
CA ASP A 421 17.34 8.63 -21.12
C ASP A 421 18.19 9.51 -22.03
N SER A 422 17.87 9.54 -23.32
CA SER A 422 18.59 10.34 -24.34
C SER A 422 18.56 11.86 -24.07
N LYS A 423 17.64 12.34 -23.25
CA LYS A 423 17.59 13.77 -22.86
C LYS A 423 18.69 14.18 -21.90
N THR A 424 19.22 13.23 -21.13
CA THR A 424 20.16 13.48 -20.04
C THR A 424 21.49 12.75 -20.18
N ASN A 425 21.67 11.91 -21.21
CA ASN A 425 22.88 11.11 -21.44
C ASN A 425 23.82 11.66 -22.53
N ALA A 426 23.49 12.81 -23.14
CA ALA A 426 24.24 13.43 -24.25
C ALA A 426 24.49 12.47 -25.43
N ASP A 427 23.46 11.75 -25.86
CA ASP A 427 23.48 10.72 -26.90
C ASP A 427 24.50 9.58 -26.69
N ASN A 428 24.93 9.38 -25.44
CA ASN A 428 25.79 8.27 -25.04
C ASN A 428 25.29 7.69 -23.74
N GLU A 429 24.53 6.60 -23.83
CA GLU A 429 23.92 5.93 -22.69
C GLU A 429 24.91 5.29 -21.71
N GLY A 430 26.17 5.14 -22.11
CA GLY A 430 27.21 4.52 -21.30
C GLY A 430 27.30 3.01 -21.47
N ALA A 431 27.79 2.32 -20.45
CA ALA A 431 27.98 0.88 -20.48
C ALA A 431 26.85 0.17 -19.73
N LYS A 432 25.92 -0.39 -20.51
CA LYS A 432 24.89 -1.30 -19.99
C LYS A 432 25.55 -2.64 -19.68
N GLU A 433 25.41 -3.07 -18.44
CA GLU A 433 25.83 -4.41 -18.03
C GLU A 433 24.82 -5.48 -18.45
N GLU A 434 25.31 -6.71 -18.68
CA GLU A 434 24.42 -7.84 -18.89
C GLU A 434 23.74 -8.24 -17.57
N GLU A 435 22.51 -8.75 -17.66
CA GLU A 435 21.84 -9.33 -16.50
C GLU A 435 22.63 -10.55 -16.02
N MET A 436 22.90 -10.59 -14.72
CA MET A 436 23.53 -11.75 -14.10
C MET A 436 22.61 -12.96 -14.22
N GLN A 437 22.89 -13.84 -15.17
CA GLN A 437 22.06 -15.00 -15.49
C GLN A 437 22.33 -16.20 -14.60
N SER A 438 23.46 -16.23 -13.93
CA SER A 438 23.80 -17.29 -13.00
C SER A 438 24.38 -16.72 -11.72
N ALA A 439 24.37 -17.55 -10.70
CA ALA A 439 24.79 -17.19 -9.36
C ALA A 439 26.23 -16.70 -9.23
N ILE A 440 27.05 -16.74 -10.27
CA ILE A 440 28.47 -16.38 -10.19
C ILE A 440 28.88 -15.56 -11.40
N PRO A 441 28.94 -14.23 -11.29
CA PRO A 441 29.68 -13.42 -12.25
C PRO A 441 31.18 -13.70 -12.10
N ILE A 442 31.87 -13.72 -13.22
CA ILE A 442 33.35 -13.89 -13.26
C ILE A 442 34.05 -12.70 -12.61
N ASP A 443 33.38 -11.55 -12.56
CA ASP A 443 33.87 -10.33 -11.91
C ASP A 443 32.74 -9.76 -11.04
N ILE A 444 32.84 -9.98 -9.71
CA ILE A 444 31.82 -9.55 -8.76
C ILE A 444 32.09 -8.12 -8.32
N THR A 445 31.50 -7.16 -9.01
CA THR A 445 31.60 -5.75 -8.65
C THR A 445 30.41 -5.24 -7.84
N CYS A 446 29.26 -5.94 -7.94
CA CYS A 446 28.04 -5.59 -7.21
C CYS A 446 27.23 -6.82 -6.80
N SER A 447 26.19 -6.63 -6.07
CA SER A 447 25.12 -7.61 -5.79
C SER A 447 23.75 -6.96 -6.07
N TYR A 448 22.70 -7.78 -6.15
CA TYR A 448 21.33 -7.32 -6.34
C TYR A 448 20.41 -8.03 -5.32
N PRO A 449 19.21 -7.48 -5.04
CA PRO A 449 18.22 -8.15 -4.21
C PRO A 449 17.83 -9.48 -4.83
N ILE A 450 17.92 -10.60 -4.08
CA ILE A 450 17.70 -11.94 -4.63
C ILE A 450 16.23 -12.18 -4.92
N GLU A 451 15.35 -11.78 -4.00
CA GLU A 451 13.92 -11.98 -4.17
C GLU A 451 13.28 -10.80 -4.92
N ASN A 452 12.50 -11.12 -5.94
CA ASN A 452 11.68 -10.16 -6.69
C ASN A 452 12.44 -9.02 -7.40
N SER A 453 13.78 -9.08 -7.52
CA SER A 453 14.52 -8.09 -8.29
C SER A 453 14.15 -8.18 -9.77
N LYS A 454 13.70 -7.07 -10.34
CA LYS A 454 13.41 -6.94 -11.78
C LYS A 454 14.67 -6.64 -12.59
N ASP A 455 15.71 -6.16 -11.94
CA ASP A 455 16.95 -5.75 -12.58
C ASP A 455 18.17 -6.34 -11.85
N LYS A 456 18.98 -7.10 -12.57
CA LYS A 456 20.13 -7.83 -12.03
C LYS A 456 21.45 -7.33 -12.60
N ARG A 457 21.49 -6.10 -13.11
CA ARG A 457 22.66 -5.51 -13.75
C ARG A 457 23.53 -4.77 -12.75
N CYS A 458 24.85 -4.81 -12.94
CA CYS A 458 25.83 -4.05 -12.19
C CYS A 458 26.11 -2.67 -12.82
N ASP A 459 25.09 -2.03 -13.35
CA ASP A 459 25.16 -0.65 -13.82
C ASP A 459 24.29 0.29 -12.95
N THR A 460 24.47 1.60 -13.12
CA THR A 460 23.75 2.60 -12.32
C THR A 460 22.24 2.54 -12.49
N ALA A 461 21.74 2.25 -13.69
CA ALA A 461 20.31 2.15 -13.92
C ALA A 461 19.70 0.91 -13.25
N GLY A 462 20.40 -0.23 -13.27
CA GLY A 462 19.98 -1.46 -12.58
C GLY A 462 19.89 -1.26 -11.06
N TYR A 463 20.88 -0.59 -10.49
CA TYR A 463 20.87 -0.26 -9.06
C TYR A 463 19.69 0.64 -8.68
N LEU A 464 19.51 1.76 -9.41
CA LEU A 464 18.40 2.71 -9.17
C LEU A 464 17.03 2.08 -9.40
N SER A 465 16.92 1.19 -10.41
CA SER A 465 15.70 0.41 -10.66
C SER A 465 15.30 -0.42 -9.45
N ASN A 466 16.26 -1.07 -8.79
CA ASN A 466 16.01 -1.84 -7.58
C ASN A 466 15.63 -0.95 -6.38
N LEU A 467 16.33 0.18 -6.15
CA LEU A 467 15.97 1.12 -5.08
C LEU A 467 14.52 1.60 -5.23
N ASN A 468 14.13 1.97 -6.45
CA ASN A 468 12.80 2.47 -6.77
C ASN A 468 11.73 1.37 -6.70
N GLN A 469 12.05 0.16 -7.16
CA GLN A 469 11.15 -0.99 -7.08
C GLN A 469 10.81 -1.35 -5.63
N PHE A 470 11.80 -1.33 -4.75
CA PHE A 470 11.63 -1.67 -3.34
C PHE A 470 11.20 -0.48 -2.48
N ALA A 471 10.99 0.67 -3.08
CA ALA A 471 10.60 1.91 -2.42
C ALA A 471 11.39 2.16 -1.12
N ILE A 472 12.71 2.09 -1.21
CA ILE A 472 13.57 2.28 -0.04
C ILE A 472 13.30 3.65 0.57
N CYS A 473 13.02 3.70 1.86
CA CYS A 473 12.56 4.88 2.60
C CYS A 473 11.24 5.48 2.08
N GLY A 474 10.36 4.64 1.50
CA GLY A 474 9.11 5.09 0.89
C GLY A 474 9.29 5.92 -0.40
N ILE A 475 10.47 5.85 -1.03
CA ILE A 475 10.85 6.67 -2.18
C ILE A 475 10.95 5.82 -3.44
N THR A 476 10.40 6.32 -4.55
CA THR A 476 10.35 5.63 -5.85
C THR A 476 10.99 6.42 -6.99
N ASP A 477 11.68 7.51 -6.67
CA ASP A 477 12.35 8.42 -7.62
C ASP A 477 13.84 8.63 -7.30
N TRP A 478 14.49 7.60 -6.75
CA TRP A 478 15.93 7.58 -6.54
C TRP A 478 16.69 7.78 -7.86
N ARG A 479 17.68 8.64 -7.83
CA ARG A 479 18.55 9.00 -8.95
C ARG A 479 20.00 9.18 -8.47
N LEU A 480 20.94 9.30 -9.42
CA LEU A 480 22.29 9.76 -9.07
C LEU A 480 22.26 11.26 -8.71
N PRO A 481 23.17 11.73 -7.83
CA PRO A 481 23.28 13.14 -7.50
C PRO A 481 23.79 13.95 -8.70
N THR A 482 23.41 15.21 -8.78
CA THR A 482 24.10 16.19 -9.63
C THR A 482 25.51 16.44 -9.09
N PRO A 483 26.43 17.06 -9.87
CA PRO A 483 27.76 17.43 -9.38
C PRO A 483 27.73 18.31 -8.12
N ASN A 484 26.79 19.26 -8.04
CA ASN A 484 26.65 20.15 -6.89
C ASN A 484 26.11 19.41 -5.67
N GLU A 485 25.09 18.56 -5.83
CA GLU A 485 24.60 17.72 -4.76
C GLU A 485 25.68 16.77 -4.24
N ALA A 486 26.46 16.16 -5.13
CA ALA A 486 27.55 15.28 -4.72
C ALA A 486 28.58 16.02 -3.83
N ARG A 487 28.93 17.26 -4.20
CA ARG A 487 29.83 18.08 -3.37
C ARG A 487 29.21 18.46 -2.02
N ALA A 488 27.92 18.76 -2.00
CA ALA A 488 27.20 19.10 -0.78
C ALA A 488 27.06 17.93 0.22
N LEU A 489 27.37 16.69 -0.20
CA LEU A 489 27.41 15.54 0.70
C LEU A 489 28.66 15.51 1.60
N LEU A 490 29.69 16.28 1.29
CA LEU A 490 30.97 16.20 1.96
C LEU A 490 31.20 17.36 2.91
N ASP A 491 31.59 17.02 4.12
CA ASP A 491 32.30 17.89 5.03
C ASP A 491 33.79 17.96 4.58
N LEU A 492 34.19 19.09 4.08
CA LEU A 492 35.56 19.28 3.52
C LEU A 492 36.61 19.53 4.60
N ASN A 493 36.19 19.78 5.84
CA ASN A 493 37.10 19.90 6.98
C ASN A 493 37.56 18.51 7.46
N ASN A 494 38.40 17.92 6.69
CA ASN A 494 38.79 16.51 6.71
C ASN A 494 39.74 16.16 7.90
N ASP A 495 39.31 16.41 9.13
CA ASP A 495 39.99 15.85 10.30
C ASP A 495 39.57 14.40 10.50
N ILE A 496 40.18 13.51 9.73
CA ILE A 496 39.93 12.08 9.65
C ILE A 496 40.16 11.34 10.99
N SER A 497 40.82 12.01 11.94
CA SER A 497 41.27 11.39 13.19
C SER A 497 40.19 11.28 14.28
N ALA A 498 39.09 12.00 14.18
CA ALA A 498 38.16 12.23 15.29
C ALA A 498 36.79 11.55 15.21
N GLY A 499 36.59 10.55 14.34
CA GLY A 499 35.27 9.83 14.30
C GLY A 499 34.15 10.71 13.74
N GLU A 500 34.35 11.18 12.57
CA GLU A 500 33.60 12.15 11.78
C GLU A 500 32.08 12.04 11.80
N PRO A 501 31.32 13.15 11.92
CA PRO A 501 29.87 13.15 11.83
C PRO A 501 29.33 12.60 10.51
N GLN A 502 30.04 12.76 9.40
CA GLN A 502 29.63 12.17 8.13
C GLN A 502 29.66 10.64 8.18
N LYS A 503 30.66 10.02 8.80
CA LYS A 503 30.67 8.58 9.04
C LYS A 503 29.54 8.13 9.96
N LYS A 504 29.03 9.01 10.81
CA LYS A 504 27.87 8.74 11.65
C LYS A 504 26.57 8.70 10.82
N PHE A 505 26.50 9.41 9.71
CA PHE A 505 25.30 9.55 8.88
C PHE A 505 25.44 8.87 7.52
N LEU A 506 26.59 8.95 6.88
CA LEU A 506 26.85 8.40 5.55
C LEU A 506 28.02 7.41 5.61
N THR A 507 27.79 6.20 5.13
CA THR A 507 28.83 5.18 5.02
C THR A 507 29.49 5.32 3.66
N PHE A 508 30.69 5.90 3.65
CA PHE A 508 31.59 5.85 2.51
C PHE A 508 32.82 5.03 2.88
N THR A 509 33.38 4.31 1.91
CA THR A 509 34.78 3.88 2.06
C THR A 509 35.68 5.06 1.72
N GLN A 510 36.68 5.30 2.55
CA GLN A 510 37.67 6.35 2.26
C GLN A 510 38.32 6.11 0.88
N ASN A 511 38.58 7.21 0.14
CA ASN A 511 39.18 7.17 -1.19
C ASN A 511 38.34 6.52 -2.30
N GLN A 512 37.03 6.60 -2.20
CA GLN A 512 36.14 6.20 -3.30
C GLN A 512 35.90 7.36 -4.27
N THR A 513 35.62 6.98 -5.51
CA THR A 513 35.10 7.90 -6.51
C THR A 513 33.64 7.52 -6.75
N ILE A 514 32.72 8.47 -6.65
CA ILE A 514 31.30 8.26 -6.90
C ILE A 514 30.86 8.90 -8.20
N PHE A 515 30.02 8.20 -8.98
CA PHE A 515 29.39 8.77 -10.16
C PHE A 515 28.32 9.79 -9.78
N THR A 516 28.21 10.84 -10.61
CA THR A 516 27.04 11.72 -10.66
C THR A 516 26.13 11.36 -11.84
N GLY A 517 24.94 11.93 -11.88
CA GLY A 517 23.99 11.75 -12.98
C GLY A 517 24.33 12.54 -14.25
N SER A 518 25.38 13.37 -14.22
CA SER A 518 25.70 14.31 -15.31
C SER A 518 26.78 13.80 -16.24
N THR A 519 26.43 13.71 -17.52
CA THR A 519 27.40 13.44 -18.59
C THR A 519 28.26 14.67 -18.87
N SER A 520 29.52 14.47 -19.26
CA SER A 520 30.37 15.56 -19.74
C SER A 520 29.93 16.05 -21.12
N ALA A 521 29.80 17.37 -21.26
CA ALA A 521 29.36 17.98 -22.53
C ALA A 521 30.39 17.84 -23.66
N ASP A 522 31.69 17.82 -23.34
CA ASP A 522 32.80 17.71 -24.31
C ASP A 522 33.28 16.26 -24.50
N ARG A 523 32.90 15.36 -23.61
CA ARG A 523 33.27 13.92 -23.62
C ARG A 523 32.09 13.04 -23.29
N PRO A 524 31.16 12.80 -24.22
CA PRO A 524 29.94 12.04 -23.95
C PRO A 524 30.16 10.62 -23.38
N GLY A 525 31.30 9.99 -23.67
CA GLY A 525 31.70 8.70 -23.06
C GLY A 525 32.17 8.80 -21.60
N SER A 526 32.12 10.00 -20.99
CA SER A 526 32.48 10.23 -19.58
C SER A 526 31.35 10.92 -18.84
N ALA A 527 31.21 10.61 -17.57
CA ALA A 527 30.34 11.28 -16.62
C ALA A 527 31.16 12.00 -15.55
N TRP A 528 30.58 13.02 -14.93
CA TRP A 528 31.20 13.66 -13.79
C TRP A 528 31.20 12.71 -12.60
N CYS A 529 32.32 12.69 -11.91
CA CYS A 529 32.56 11.95 -10.68
C CYS A 529 33.10 12.87 -9.59
N MET A 530 32.88 12.47 -8.35
CA MET A 530 33.48 13.13 -7.19
C MET A 530 34.39 12.16 -6.45
N ASP A 531 35.56 12.62 -6.10
CA ASP A 531 36.44 11.96 -5.17
C ASP A 531 35.98 12.23 -3.73
N THR A 532 35.62 11.21 -2.99
CA THR A 532 35.01 11.36 -1.65
C THR A 532 36.00 11.75 -0.56
N HIS A 533 37.30 11.68 -0.85
CA HIS A 533 38.34 12.11 0.09
C HIS A 533 38.66 13.62 -0.05
N THR A 534 38.67 14.10 -1.28
CA THR A 534 39.12 15.46 -1.57
C THR A 534 38.02 16.41 -1.98
N GLY A 535 36.81 15.91 -2.26
CA GLY A 535 35.71 16.67 -2.86
C GLY A 535 35.99 17.11 -4.30
N GLN A 536 37.08 16.64 -4.90
CA GLN A 536 37.45 17.02 -6.26
C GLN A 536 36.53 16.38 -7.29
N MET A 537 35.98 17.24 -8.15
CA MET A 537 35.22 16.78 -9.33
C MET A 537 36.17 16.40 -10.46
N LYS A 538 35.97 15.25 -11.07
CA LYS A 538 36.75 14.73 -12.19
C LYS A 538 35.86 14.01 -13.20
N LEU A 539 36.40 13.74 -14.39
CA LEU A 539 35.69 12.94 -15.39
C LEU A 539 36.05 11.45 -15.23
N CYS A 540 35.05 10.62 -15.16
CA CYS A 540 35.16 9.16 -15.17
C CYS A 540 34.62 8.59 -16.47
N VAL A 541 35.32 7.64 -17.04
CA VAL A 541 34.85 6.92 -18.22
C VAL A 541 33.67 6.01 -17.81
N LYS A 542 32.58 6.07 -18.57
CA LYS A 542 31.31 5.43 -18.22
C LYS A 542 31.37 3.89 -18.10
N ASN A 543 32.32 3.25 -18.79
CA ASN A 543 32.51 1.79 -18.77
C ASN A 543 33.49 1.32 -17.67
N ILE A 544 33.96 2.18 -16.82
CA ILE A 544 34.81 1.82 -15.68
C ILE A 544 33.97 1.89 -14.41
N HIS A 545 33.98 0.81 -13.63
CA HIS A 545 33.23 0.73 -12.40
C HIS A 545 33.66 1.80 -11.37
N GLN A 546 32.69 2.50 -10.83
CA GLN A 546 32.85 3.43 -9.72
C GLN A 546 31.77 3.18 -8.67
N SER A 547 31.99 3.68 -7.47
CA SER A 547 30.95 3.68 -6.45
C SER A 547 29.82 4.63 -6.81
N ILE A 548 28.67 4.44 -6.18
CA ILE A 548 27.50 5.30 -6.33
C ILE A 548 26.86 5.57 -4.99
N ILE A 549 26.15 6.67 -4.90
CA ILE A 549 25.18 6.98 -3.88
C ILE A 549 23.93 7.50 -4.57
N ALA A 550 22.77 7.14 -4.09
CA ALA A 550 21.52 7.62 -4.64
C ALA A 550 20.95 8.77 -3.80
N VAL A 551 20.29 9.70 -4.49
CA VAL A 551 19.57 10.82 -3.88
C VAL A 551 18.17 10.90 -4.44
N SER A 552 17.26 11.58 -3.72
CA SER A 552 15.91 11.89 -4.17
C SER A 552 15.52 13.28 -3.69
N GLY A 553 14.58 13.93 -4.37
CA GLY A 553 14.28 15.34 -4.11
C GLY A 553 15.43 16.25 -4.54
N GLY A 554 15.38 17.52 -4.16
CA GLY A 554 16.34 18.53 -4.53
C GLY A 554 16.48 18.62 -6.07
N LYS A 555 16.10 19.71 -6.68
CA LYS A 555 16.48 20.02 -8.07
C LYS A 555 17.16 21.36 -8.06
N GLU A 556 18.20 21.49 -8.90
CA GLU A 556 18.82 22.80 -9.18
C GLU A 556 17.84 23.73 -9.91
#